data_a3178d98220c7a94c77a88f00362c0a1
#
_entry.id   a3178d98220c7a94c77a88f00362c0a1
#
_cell.length_a   1.000
_cell.length_b   1.000
_cell.length_c   1.000
_cell.angle_alpha   90.00
_cell.angle_beta   90.00
_cell.angle_gamma   90.00
#
_symmetry.space_group_name_H-M   'P 1'
#
loop_
_entity.id
_entity.type
_entity.pdbx_description
1 polymer ?
#
loop_
_entity_poly.entity_id
_entity_poly.type
_entity_poly.pdbx_seq_one_letter_code
_entity_poly.pdbx_strand_id
1 'polypeptide(L)'
;MTALHQPVSLSILQRLSVILLRGMMRLLGPLARLRRSPAPPQPISNYAYGAHPEETLEYFPPPKGAPNRAPVVYIHGGGWIMGKKELYSPELVFLAEAGYPVFNLEYPLAPETPHPGILRALLGALSWIQTTFPQYPSVHLMGDSAGGNLALMLGILCSNPEQMNDLGVEVNRRPTLSALSVVSLYGVLDRLSWIRNGFPGASLMLQSYAGKAAFEETVGPRLAITPMDLSFERCPPTFLAAASKDPLAESSSLCREKFLAERHAVTYMLYEGENHGFFNRSKRPATQQLKDDVLDFLTNHELTSAERPLPSAQVA
;
A
#
# COMPACT_ATOMS: atom_id res chain seq x y z
N MET A 1 -20.23 20.98 10.33
CA MET A 1 -19.10 20.00 10.43
C MET A 1 -19.61 18.78 11.18
N THR A 2 -20.29 17.87 10.50
CA THR A 2 -20.81 16.63 11.08
C THR A 2 -19.73 15.57 11.03
N ALA A 3 -19.51 14.91 12.15
CA ALA A 3 -18.47 13.91 12.36
C ALA A 3 -18.49 12.84 11.25
N LEU A 4 -17.47 12.85 10.37
CA LEU A 4 -17.22 11.87 9.32
C LEU A 4 -16.71 10.51 9.87
N HIS A 5 -16.77 10.33 11.19
CA HIS A 5 -16.32 9.12 11.88
C HIS A 5 -17.45 8.54 12.68
N GLN A 6 -17.98 7.39 12.26
CA GLN A 6 -18.62 6.51 13.23
C GLN A 6 -17.49 5.94 14.11
N PRO A 7 -17.57 6.11 15.45
CA PRO A 7 -16.56 5.55 16.32
C PRO A 7 -16.55 4.02 16.16
N VAL A 8 -15.37 3.48 15.86
CA VAL A 8 -15.18 2.03 15.82
C VAL A 8 -15.39 1.48 17.23
N SER A 9 -16.48 0.75 17.43
CA SER A 9 -16.79 0.12 18.69
C SER A 9 -16.28 -1.32 18.71
N LEU A 10 -15.22 -1.56 19.48
CA LEU A 10 -14.70 -2.89 19.75
C LEU A 10 -15.08 -3.32 21.17
N SER A 11 -15.47 -4.58 21.33
CA SER A 11 -15.61 -5.20 22.66
C SER A 11 -14.25 -5.28 23.38
N ILE A 12 -14.28 -5.47 24.69
CA ILE A 12 -13.06 -5.63 25.50
C ILE A 12 -12.21 -6.80 24.97
N LEU A 13 -12.82 -7.93 24.62
CA LEU A 13 -12.12 -9.10 24.08
C LEU A 13 -11.45 -8.79 22.73
N GLN A 14 -12.12 -8.05 21.85
CA GLN A 14 -11.53 -7.63 20.56
C GLN A 14 -10.34 -6.69 20.77
N ARG A 15 -10.42 -5.73 21.70
CA ARG A 15 -9.30 -4.85 22.06
C ARG A 15 -8.11 -5.63 22.59
N LEU A 16 -8.36 -6.59 23.48
CA LEU A 16 -7.31 -7.48 24.01
C LEU A 16 -6.68 -8.34 22.90
N SER A 17 -7.48 -8.83 21.95
CA SER A 17 -6.98 -9.58 20.79
C SER A 17 -6.06 -8.73 19.91
N VAL A 18 -6.40 -7.47 19.63
CA VAL A 18 -5.53 -6.53 18.89
C VAL A 18 -4.22 -6.30 19.65
N ILE A 19 -4.27 -6.06 20.95
CA ILE A 19 -3.07 -5.87 21.78
C ILE A 19 -2.18 -7.11 21.75
N LEU A 20 -2.77 -8.30 21.87
CA LEU A 20 -2.03 -9.58 21.81
C LEU A 20 -1.35 -9.78 20.47
N LEU A 21 -2.08 -9.56 19.35
CA LEU A 21 -1.53 -9.68 18.00
C LEU A 21 -0.36 -8.71 17.78
N ARG A 22 -0.49 -7.46 18.21
CA ARG A 22 0.60 -6.47 18.17
C ARG A 22 1.79 -6.89 19.03
N GLY A 23 1.52 -7.41 20.23
CA GLY A 23 2.56 -7.94 21.12
C GLY A 23 3.34 -9.09 20.50
N MET A 24 2.64 -10.05 19.90
CA MET A 24 3.26 -11.18 19.18
C MET A 24 4.12 -10.68 18.01
N MET A 25 3.64 -9.74 17.20
CA MET A 25 4.43 -9.16 16.10
C MET A 25 5.69 -8.46 16.61
N ARG A 26 5.61 -7.72 17.72
CA ARG A 26 6.77 -7.06 18.34
C ARG A 26 7.84 -8.05 18.84
N LEU A 27 7.40 -9.18 19.38
CA LEU A 27 8.31 -10.22 19.91
C LEU A 27 8.91 -11.10 18.81
N LEU A 28 8.11 -11.49 17.80
CA LEU A 28 8.53 -12.42 16.76
C LEU A 28 9.14 -11.73 15.53
N GLY A 29 8.81 -10.46 15.30
CA GLY A 29 9.32 -9.68 14.17
C GLY A 29 10.86 -9.59 14.13
N PRO A 30 11.55 -9.26 15.24
CA PRO A 30 13.01 -9.24 15.28
C PRO A 30 13.67 -10.60 14.99
N LEU A 31 13.07 -11.69 15.44
CA LEU A 31 13.58 -13.05 15.16
C LEU A 31 13.46 -13.41 13.67
N ALA A 32 12.43 -12.93 13.02
CA ALA A 32 12.27 -13.08 11.58
C ALA A 32 13.33 -12.27 10.80
N ARG A 33 13.77 -11.12 11.31
CA ARG A 33 14.85 -10.29 10.71
C ARG A 33 16.21 -10.97 10.69
N LEU A 34 16.55 -11.77 11.69
CA LEU A 34 17.85 -12.47 11.78
C LEU A 34 18.07 -13.47 10.62
N ARG A 35 17.06 -13.78 9.85
CA ARG A 35 17.09 -14.74 8.73
C ARG A 35 17.06 -14.07 7.35
N ARG A 36 17.13 -12.74 7.25
CA ARG A 36 16.80 -11.99 6.04
C ARG A 36 17.97 -11.21 5.45
N SER A 37 17.78 -10.84 4.26
CA SER A 37 18.46 -10.12 3.17
C SER A 37 19.68 -9.23 3.51
N PRO A 38 20.56 -8.98 2.52
CA PRO A 38 21.70 -8.08 2.67
C PRO A 38 21.28 -6.66 3.06
N ALA A 39 22.23 -5.90 3.60
CA ALA A 39 22.02 -4.48 3.89
C ALA A 39 21.76 -3.71 2.58
N PRO A 40 20.94 -2.63 2.60
CA PRO A 40 20.69 -1.81 1.43
C PRO A 40 21.99 -1.20 0.90
N PRO A 41 22.07 -0.95 -0.43
CA PRO A 41 23.30 -0.45 -1.07
C PRO A 41 23.70 0.95 -0.63
N GLN A 42 22.79 1.69 -0.03
CA GLN A 42 22.98 3.05 0.52
C GLN A 42 22.37 3.15 1.91
N PRO A 43 22.86 4.07 2.77
CA PRO A 43 22.26 4.31 4.08
C PRO A 43 20.79 4.72 3.96
N ILE A 44 19.93 4.12 4.79
CA ILE A 44 18.52 4.50 4.91
C ILE A 44 18.42 5.78 5.73
N SER A 45 17.66 6.76 5.23
CA SER A 45 17.30 7.96 5.96
C SER A 45 15.88 7.85 6.51
N ASN A 46 15.64 8.38 7.72
CA ASN A 46 14.32 8.39 8.33
C ASN A 46 13.78 9.81 8.39
N TYR A 47 12.50 9.96 8.06
CA TYR A 47 11.78 11.23 8.05
C TYR A 47 10.44 11.11 8.75
N ALA A 48 9.98 12.21 9.38
CA ALA A 48 8.59 12.38 9.76
C ALA A 48 7.86 13.15 8.65
N TYR A 49 6.73 12.65 8.18
CA TYR A 49 5.90 13.30 7.17
C TYR A 49 4.65 13.97 7.76
N GLY A 50 4.42 13.82 9.06
CA GLY A 50 3.31 14.41 9.78
C GLY A 50 3.57 14.53 11.28
N ALA A 51 2.54 14.89 12.03
CA ALA A 51 2.64 15.15 13.47
C ALA A 51 2.43 13.89 14.33
N HIS A 52 1.79 12.84 13.78
CA HIS A 52 1.59 11.60 14.53
C HIS A 52 2.90 10.80 14.62
N PRO A 53 3.23 10.17 15.75
CA PRO A 53 4.49 9.42 15.91
C PRO A 53 4.71 8.32 14.87
N GLU A 54 3.64 7.78 14.29
CA GLU A 54 3.69 6.77 13.22
C GLU A 54 3.61 7.37 11.81
N GLU A 55 3.49 8.69 11.67
CA GLU A 55 3.61 9.37 10.37
C GLU A 55 5.10 9.56 10.01
N THR A 56 5.79 8.43 9.78
CA THR A 56 7.23 8.39 9.46
C THR A 56 7.49 7.52 8.24
N LEU A 57 8.64 7.70 7.61
CA LEU A 57 9.08 6.87 6.49
C LEU A 57 10.59 6.63 6.51
N GLU A 58 10.99 5.53 5.89
CA GLU A 58 12.37 5.29 5.49
C GLU A 58 12.55 5.63 4.02
N TYR A 59 13.62 6.32 3.70
CA TYR A 59 14.04 6.61 2.33
C TYR A 59 15.31 5.85 1.98
N PHE A 60 15.24 5.02 0.94
CA PHE A 60 16.36 4.31 0.36
C PHE A 60 16.75 5.04 -0.92
N PRO A 61 17.86 5.78 -0.92
CA PRO A 61 18.32 6.44 -2.14
C PRO A 61 18.78 5.40 -3.15
N PRO A 62 18.64 5.69 -4.47
CA PRO A 62 19.20 4.83 -5.49
C PRO A 62 20.74 4.85 -5.44
N PRO A 63 21.43 3.82 -5.95
CA PRO A 63 22.88 3.82 -6.08
C PRO A 63 23.37 5.01 -6.91
N LYS A 64 24.59 5.50 -6.63
CA LYS A 64 25.21 6.57 -7.42
C LYS A 64 25.31 6.16 -8.88
N GLY A 65 24.84 7.02 -9.79
CA GLY A 65 24.84 6.77 -11.22
C GLY A 65 23.69 5.89 -11.72
N ALA A 66 22.76 5.51 -10.84
CA ALA A 66 21.54 4.84 -11.26
C ALA A 66 20.70 5.73 -12.19
N PRO A 67 19.90 5.14 -13.11
CA PRO A 67 18.96 5.89 -13.92
C PRO A 67 18.03 6.73 -13.03
N ASN A 68 17.60 7.89 -13.50
CA ASN A 68 16.60 8.70 -12.80
C ASN A 68 15.22 8.06 -12.95
N ARG A 69 14.89 7.10 -12.08
CA ARG A 69 13.60 6.39 -12.05
C ARG A 69 12.60 7.10 -11.15
N ALA A 70 11.32 6.90 -11.39
CA ALA A 70 10.28 7.30 -10.46
C ALA A 70 10.38 6.46 -9.17
N PRO A 71 10.19 7.05 -7.98
CA PRO A 71 10.29 6.30 -6.74
C PRO A 71 9.15 5.30 -6.56
N VAL A 72 9.45 4.22 -5.82
CA VAL A 72 8.45 3.30 -5.31
C VAL A 72 8.08 3.71 -3.89
N VAL A 73 6.80 4.00 -3.66
CA VAL A 73 6.23 4.23 -2.32
C VAL A 73 5.62 2.93 -1.84
N TYR A 74 6.24 2.32 -0.83
CA TYR A 74 5.80 1.04 -0.28
C TYR A 74 4.98 1.23 1.00
N ILE A 75 3.87 0.48 1.09
CA ILE A 75 2.92 0.49 2.18
C ILE A 75 2.80 -0.93 2.73
N HIS A 76 3.16 -1.12 4.00
CA HIS A 76 3.21 -2.44 4.59
C HIS A 76 1.83 -3.03 4.89
N GLY A 77 1.76 -4.36 4.93
CA GLY A 77 0.61 -5.13 5.35
C GLY A 77 0.43 -5.19 6.87
N GLY A 78 -0.50 -6.02 7.31
CA GLY A 78 -0.79 -6.25 8.73
C GLY A 78 -2.23 -5.99 9.12
N GLY A 79 -3.19 -6.12 8.18
CA GLY A 79 -4.62 -5.99 8.43
C GLY A 79 -5.02 -4.62 9.01
N TRP A 80 -4.26 -3.57 8.69
CA TRP A 80 -4.40 -2.19 9.19
C TRP A 80 -4.23 -2.04 10.71
N ILE A 81 -4.12 -3.13 11.49
CA ILE A 81 -4.04 -3.11 12.96
C ILE A 81 -2.66 -3.41 13.52
N MET A 82 -1.73 -3.88 12.68
CA MET A 82 -0.37 -4.26 13.08
C MET A 82 0.59 -4.09 11.90
N GLY A 83 1.87 -4.34 12.12
CA GLY A 83 2.94 -4.13 11.14
C GLY A 83 3.85 -3.00 11.56
N LYS A 84 4.98 -2.91 10.88
CA LYS A 84 5.95 -1.82 10.98
C LYS A 84 6.81 -1.79 9.73
N LYS A 85 7.11 -0.60 9.22
CA LYS A 85 7.94 -0.42 8.02
C LYS A 85 9.27 -1.16 8.10
N GLU A 86 9.90 -1.17 9.28
CA GLU A 86 11.21 -1.82 9.46
C GLU A 86 11.17 -3.33 9.23
N LEU A 87 10.01 -3.98 9.32
CA LEU A 87 9.87 -5.41 9.04
C LEU A 87 10.03 -5.71 7.54
N TYR A 88 9.78 -4.73 6.70
CA TYR A 88 9.82 -4.85 5.25
C TYR A 88 11.08 -4.29 4.62
N SER A 89 11.86 -3.48 5.33
CA SER A 89 13.09 -2.86 4.81
C SER A 89 14.02 -3.86 4.11
N PRO A 90 14.27 -5.08 4.64
CA PRO A 90 15.11 -6.06 3.94
C PRO A 90 14.49 -6.58 2.63
N GLU A 91 13.16 -6.66 2.56
CA GLU A 91 12.47 -7.16 1.38
C GLU A 91 12.44 -6.14 0.22
N LEU A 92 12.64 -4.84 0.53
CA LEU A 92 12.62 -3.75 -0.43
C LEU A 92 13.98 -3.43 -1.04
N VAL A 93 15.05 -4.05 -0.55
CA VAL A 93 16.43 -3.84 -1.03
C VAL A 93 16.55 -4.07 -2.54
N PHE A 94 15.85 -5.06 -3.08
CA PHE A 94 15.87 -5.38 -4.52
C PHE A 94 15.43 -4.20 -5.41
N LEU A 95 14.51 -3.37 -4.94
CA LEU A 95 14.08 -2.15 -5.65
C LEU A 95 15.20 -1.12 -5.69
N ALA A 96 15.84 -0.87 -4.54
CA ALA A 96 16.96 0.06 -4.46
C ALA A 96 18.15 -0.43 -5.29
N GLU A 97 18.49 -1.73 -5.27
CA GLU A 97 19.51 -2.35 -6.09
C GLU A 97 19.22 -2.23 -7.60
N ALA A 98 17.95 -2.29 -7.99
CA ALA A 98 17.49 -2.04 -9.35
C ALA A 98 17.47 -0.55 -9.75
N GLY A 99 17.86 0.35 -8.84
CA GLY A 99 17.98 1.78 -9.10
C GLY A 99 16.73 2.61 -8.81
N TYR A 100 15.70 2.03 -8.19
CA TYR A 100 14.53 2.79 -7.75
C TYR A 100 14.81 3.49 -6.41
N PRO A 101 14.52 4.80 -6.27
CA PRO A 101 14.34 5.40 -4.95
C PRO A 101 13.15 4.72 -4.26
N VAL A 102 13.26 4.41 -2.96
CA VAL A 102 12.17 3.76 -2.24
C VAL A 102 11.77 4.58 -1.01
N PHE A 103 10.49 4.86 -0.87
CA PHE A 103 9.87 5.41 0.33
C PHE A 103 9.05 4.32 1.01
N ASN A 104 9.56 3.79 2.12
CA ASN A 104 8.90 2.76 2.90
C ASN A 104 8.12 3.42 4.04
N LEU A 105 6.79 3.44 3.93
CA LEU A 105 5.93 4.20 4.82
C LEU A 105 5.55 3.41 6.08
N GLU A 106 5.60 4.08 7.23
CA GLU A 106 4.82 3.77 8.42
C GLU A 106 3.54 4.58 8.39
N TYR A 107 2.50 4.12 9.05
CA TYR A 107 1.23 4.85 9.16
C TYR A 107 0.50 4.51 10.47
N PRO A 108 -0.33 5.44 11.00
CA PRO A 108 -1.12 5.20 12.20
C PRO A 108 -2.08 4.05 11.99
N LEU A 109 -2.15 3.13 12.97
CA LEU A 109 -2.90 1.88 12.86
C LEU A 109 -4.32 2.01 13.45
N ALA A 110 -5.23 1.19 12.93
CA ALA A 110 -6.53 0.96 13.52
C ALA A 110 -6.40 0.07 14.80
N PRO A 111 -7.31 0.18 15.76
CA PRO A 111 -8.53 0.99 15.78
C PRO A 111 -8.35 2.45 16.20
N GLU A 112 -7.15 2.87 16.60
CA GLU A 112 -6.86 4.24 17.05
C GLU A 112 -7.05 5.24 15.90
N THR A 113 -6.64 4.85 14.69
CA THR A 113 -6.85 5.62 13.44
C THR A 113 -7.62 4.76 12.45
N PRO A 114 -8.97 4.72 12.55
CA PRO A 114 -9.79 3.93 11.64
C PRO A 114 -9.89 4.59 10.25
N HIS A 115 -10.49 3.87 9.31
CA HIS A 115 -10.85 4.38 8.00
C HIS A 115 -11.77 5.62 8.11
N PRO A 116 -11.58 6.69 7.33
CA PRO A 116 -10.54 6.90 6.33
C PRO A 116 -9.25 7.56 6.87
N GLY A 117 -9.03 7.57 8.19
CA GLY A 117 -7.88 8.23 8.82
C GLY A 117 -6.53 7.75 8.28
N ILE A 118 -6.37 6.42 8.10
CA ILE A 118 -5.14 5.85 7.52
C ILE A 118 -4.92 6.36 6.09
N LEU A 119 -5.95 6.38 5.24
CA LEU A 119 -5.81 6.91 3.87
C LEU A 119 -5.42 8.39 3.86
N ARG A 120 -5.98 9.20 4.78
CA ARG A 120 -5.62 10.62 4.91
C ARG A 120 -4.16 10.79 5.32
N ALA A 121 -3.65 9.98 6.25
CA ALA A 121 -2.25 10.00 6.64
C ALA A 121 -1.34 9.68 5.45
N LEU A 122 -1.67 8.64 4.67
CA LEU A 122 -0.89 8.23 3.50
C LEU A 122 -0.96 9.24 2.35
N LEU A 123 -2.11 9.87 2.10
CA LEU A 123 -2.20 11.00 1.16
C LEU A 123 -1.34 12.18 1.62
N GLY A 124 -1.29 12.43 2.94
CA GLY A 124 -0.37 13.39 3.53
C GLY A 124 1.10 13.03 3.30
N ALA A 125 1.46 11.75 3.38
CA ALA A 125 2.81 11.27 3.06
C ALA A 125 3.17 11.53 1.59
N LEU A 126 2.26 11.27 0.65
CA LEU A 126 2.48 11.56 -0.78
C LEU A 126 2.66 13.07 -1.02
N SER A 127 1.84 13.91 -0.38
CA SER A 127 1.98 15.38 -0.45
C SER A 127 3.32 15.85 0.14
N TRP A 128 3.75 15.24 1.24
CA TRP A 128 5.05 15.53 1.85
C TRP A 128 6.21 15.11 0.95
N ILE A 129 6.15 13.91 0.35
CA ILE A 129 7.15 13.44 -0.63
C ILE A 129 7.27 14.42 -1.79
N GLN A 130 6.15 14.84 -2.37
CA GLN A 130 6.11 15.81 -3.45
C GLN A 130 6.79 17.13 -3.10
N THR A 131 6.58 17.61 -1.88
CA THR A 131 7.14 18.90 -1.43
C THR A 131 8.63 18.79 -1.09
N THR A 132 9.02 17.67 -0.47
CA THR A 132 10.39 17.47 0.02
C THR A 132 11.33 16.96 -1.08
N PHE A 133 10.80 16.23 -2.04
CA PHE A 133 11.53 15.64 -3.17
C PHE A 133 10.88 16.06 -4.51
N PRO A 134 10.90 17.36 -4.84
CA PRO A 134 10.21 17.90 -6.02
C PRO A 134 10.72 17.36 -7.36
N GLN A 135 11.90 16.73 -7.36
CA GLN A 135 12.42 16.01 -8.52
C GLN A 135 11.61 14.76 -8.90
N TYR A 136 10.70 14.31 -8.05
CA TYR A 136 9.83 13.16 -8.31
C TYR A 136 8.36 13.61 -8.51
N PRO A 137 7.96 13.99 -9.72
CA PRO A 137 6.59 14.44 -10.01
C PRO A 137 5.58 13.28 -10.05
N SER A 138 6.08 12.06 -10.05
CA SER A 138 5.29 10.83 -10.16
C SER A 138 5.92 9.71 -9.34
N VAL A 139 5.10 8.73 -8.95
CA VAL A 139 5.51 7.59 -8.12
C VAL A 139 4.86 6.29 -8.61
N HIS A 140 5.50 5.17 -8.32
CA HIS A 140 4.85 3.87 -8.28
C HIS A 140 4.36 3.59 -6.85
N LEU A 141 3.16 3.07 -6.69
CA LEU A 141 2.60 2.69 -5.40
C LEU A 141 2.67 1.18 -5.26
N MET A 142 3.19 0.68 -4.16
CA MET A 142 3.33 -0.76 -3.92
C MET A 142 2.93 -1.10 -2.49
N GLY A 143 2.32 -2.26 -2.28
CA GLY A 143 2.03 -2.75 -0.94
C GLY A 143 1.59 -4.20 -0.93
N ASP A 144 1.60 -4.80 0.26
CA ASP A 144 1.21 -6.18 0.49
C ASP A 144 -0.03 -6.29 1.39
N SER A 145 -0.92 -7.25 1.17
CA SER A 145 -2.09 -7.50 2.02
C SER A 145 -2.94 -6.23 2.23
N ALA A 146 -3.12 -5.78 3.47
CA ALA A 146 -3.75 -4.48 3.77
C ALA A 146 -3.03 -3.30 3.11
N GLY A 147 -1.70 -3.36 2.99
CA GLY A 147 -0.92 -2.37 2.24
C GLY A 147 -1.19 -2.40 0.74
N GLY A 148 -1.44 -3.59 0.17
CA GLY A 148 -1.88 -3.74 -1.22
C GLY A 148 -3.26 -3.13 -1.50
N ASN A 149 -4.18 -3.21 -0.52
CA ASN A 149 -5.43 -2.46 -0.52
C ASN A 149 -5.16 -0.96 -0.56
N LEU A 150 -4.37 -0.46 0.41
CA LEU A 150 -4.07 0.96 0.55
C LEU A 150 -3.35 1.53 -0.68
N ALA A 151 -2.41 0.78 -1.27
CA ALA A 151 -1.70 1.19 -2.47
C ALA A 151 -2.66 1.38 -3.66
N LEU A 152 -3.58 0.43 -3.88
CA LEU A 152 -4.55 0.56 -4.97
C LEU A 152 -5.60 1.65 -4.70
N MET A 153 -6.08 1.78 -3.46
CA MET A 153 -6.94 2.90 -3.06
C MET A 153 -6.29 4.26 -3.36
N LEU A 154 -5.02 4.43 -2.98
CA LEU A 154 -4.26 5.66 -3.25
C LEU A 154 -4.08 5.90 -4.76
N GLY A 155 -3.77 4.86 -5.53
CA GLY A 155 -3.63 4.96 -6.99
C GLY A 155 -4.92 5.45 -7.66
N ILE A 156 -6.06 4.90 -7.26
CA ILE A 156 -7.38 5.33 -7.75
C ILE A 156 -7.66 6.78 -7.33
N LEU A 157 -7.44 7.12 -6.06
CA LEU A 157 -7.69 8.47 -5.54
C LEU A 157 -6.80 9.53 -6.18
N CYS A 158 -5.52 9.26 -6.40
CA CYS A 158 -4.62 10.17 -7.11
C CYS A 158 -5.04 10.40 -8.56
N SER A 159 -5.64 9.39 -9.20
CA SER A 159 -6.17 9.51 -10.57
C SER A 159 -7.57 10.15 -10.63
N ASN A 160 -8.31 10.16 -9.52
CA ASN A 160 -9.66 10.70 -9.39
C ASN A 160 -9.77 11.61 -8.15
N PRO A 161 -9.16 12.81 -8.17
CA PRO A 161 -9.09 13.68 -6.99
C PRO A 161 -10.45 14.08 -6.42
N GLU A 162 -11.50 14.06 -7.23
CA GLU A 162 -12.89 14.32 -6.82
C GLU A 162 -13.38 13.33 -5.77
N GLN A 163 -12.96 12.04 -5.84
CA GLN A 163 -13.31 11.02 -4.85
C GLN A 163 -12.66 11.27 -3.48
N MET A 164 -11.59 12.07 -3.42
CA MET A 164 -10.99 12.49 -2.14
C MET A 164 -11.93 13.37 -1.31
N ASN A 165 -12.87 14.08 -1.94
CA ASN A 165 -13.88 14.88 -1.23
C ASN A 165 -14.77 13.99 -0.35
N ASP A 166 -15.17 12.85 -0.87
CA ASP A 166 -16.04 11.90 -0.18
C ASP A 166 -15.37 11.32 1.06
N LEU A 167 -14.05 11.15 1.02
CA LEU A 167 -13.24 10.68 2.15
C LEU A 167 -12.86 11.81 3.12
N GLY A 168 -13.29 13.05 2.87
CA GLY A 168 -13.00 14.20 3.72
C GLY A 168 -11.52 14.54 3.80
N VAL A 169 -10.79 14.37 2.69
CA VAL A 169 -9.38 14.76 2.59
C VAL A 169 -9.30 16.27 2.40
N GLU A 170 -8.58 16.95 3.29
CA GLU A 170 -8.35 18.39 3.19
C GLU A 170 -7.56 18.75 1.91
N VAL A 171 -7.92 19.87 1.27
CA VAL A 171 -7.33 20.30 -0.01
C VAL A 171 -5.81 20.42 0.05
N ASN A 172 -5.28 20.93 1.15
CA ASN A 172 -3.83 21.10 1.38
C ASN A 172 -3.08 19.78 1.62
N ARG A 173 -3.80 18.67 1.79
CA ARG A 173 -3.23 17.32 1.95
C ARG A 173 -3.41 16.45 0.70
N ARG A 174 -3.90 17.01 -0.40
CA ARG A 174 -4.07 16.27 -1.66
C ARG A 174 -2.79 16.34 -2.46
N PRO A 175 -2.17 15.20 -2.72
CA PRO A 175 -1.03 15.18 -3.61
C PRO A 175 -1.49 15.52 -5.05
N THR A 176 -0.62 16.21 -5.78
CA THR A 176 -0.78 16.45 -7.22
C THR A 176 0.18 15.60 -8.04
N LEU A 177 1.00 14.79 -7.39
CA LEU A 177 1.86 13.81 -8.08
C LEU A 177 1.01 12.73 -8.77
N SER A 178 1.53 12.20 -9.87
CA SER A 178 0.87 11.13 -10.62
C SER A 178 1.26 9.76 -10.08
N ALA A 179 0.29 8.86 -9.93
CA ALA A 179 0.54 7.45 -9.75
C ALA A 179 0.79 6.81 -11.14
N LEU A 180 2.05 6.45 -11.44
CA LEU A 180 2.42 5.82 -12.71
C LEU A 180 1.90 4.40 -12.82
N SER A 181 1.96 3.67 -11.73
CA SER A 181 1.42 2.33 -11.63
C SER A 181 1.19 1.92 -10.17
N VAL A 182 0.47 0.82 -9.98
CA VAL A 182 0.22 0.21 -8.68
C VAL A 182 0.65 -1.25 -8.70
N VAL A 183 1.31 -1.70 -7.63
CA VAL A 183 1.63 -3.10 -7.36
C VAL A 183 0.93 -3.53 -6.08
N SER A 184 -0.08 -4.38 -6.21
CA SER A 184 -0.81 -4.94 -5.07
C SER A 184 -0.47 -6.41 -4.89
N LEU A 185 0.27 -6.73 -3.84
CA LEU A 185 0.68 -8.09 -3.51
C LEU A 185 -0.38 -8.71 -2.60
N TYR A 186 -1.11 -9.69 -3.11
CA TYR A 186 -2.20 -10.40 -2.41
C TYR A 186 -3.06 -9.46 -1.55
N GLY A 187 -3.46 -8.31 -2.14
CA GLY A 187 -4.17 -7.25 -1.45
C GLY A 187 -5.59 -7.62 -1.02
N VAL A 188 -6.07 -6.97 0.05
CA VAL A 188 -7.48 -7.03 0.46
C VAL A 188 -8.28 -6.10 -0.46
N LEU A 189 -8.61 -6.56 -1.67
CA LEU A 189 -9.23 -5.74 -2.71
C LEU A 189 -10.75 -5.80 -2.69
N ASP A 190 -11.31 -6.89 -2.16
CA ASP A 190 -12.73 -7.07 -1.87
C ASP A 190 -12.91 -7.63 -0.45
N ARG A 191 -13.58 -6.87 0.40
CA ARG A 191 -13.78 -7.18 1.82
C ARG A 191 -14.73 -8.35 2.05
N LEU A 192 -15.74 -8.50 1.21
CA LEU A 192 -16.77 -9.52 1.42
C LEU A 192 -16.25 -10.93 1.09
N SER A 193 -15.53 -11.10 -0.01
CA SER A 193 -14.88 -12.37 -0.33
C SER A 193 -13.84 -12.75 0.73
N TRP A 194 -13.10 -11.77 1.26
CA TRP A 194 -12.11 -12.02 2.32
C TRP A 194 -12.75 -12.60 3.59
N ILE A 195 -13.90 -12.04 4.02
CA ILE A 195 -14.67 -12.58 5.17
C ILE A 195 -15.20 -13.97 4.83
N ARG A 196 -15.83 -14.11 3.67
CA ARG A 196 -16.45 -15.37 3.23
C ARG A 196 -15.46 -16.52 3.15
N ASN A 197 -14.24 -16.26 2.71
CA ASN A 197 -13.20 -17.27 2.54
C ASN A 197 -12.45 -17.61 3.83
N GLY A 198 -12.86 -17.04 4.97
CA GLY A 198 -12.43 -17.51 6.28
C GLY A 198 -10.97 -17.18 6.62
N PHE A 199 -10.41 -16.10 6.11
CA PHE A 199 -9.08 -15.66 6.53
C PHE A 199 -9.04 -15.43 8.06
N PRO A 200 -8.06 -16.03 8.78
CA PRO A 200 -8.00 -15.91 10.23
C PRO A 200 -7.90 -14.44 10.69
N GLY A 201 -8.87 -13.99 11.47
CA GLY A 201 -8.91 -12.63 12.01
C GLY A 201 -9.47 -11.56 11.06
N ALA A 202 -9.93 -11.90 9.84
CA ALA A 202 -10.48 -10.95 8.88
C ALA A 202 -11.55 -10.04 9.50
N SER A 203 -12.53 -10.63 10.19
CA SER A 203 -13.60 -9.87 10.84
C SER A 203 -13.10 -8.89 11.91
N LEU A 204 -12.12 -9.31 12.72
CA LEU A 204 -11.51 -8.42 13.72
C LEU A 204 -10.77 -7.25 13.06
N MET A 205 -9.99 -7.54 12.02
CA MET A 205 -9.20 -6.54 11.29
C MET A 205 -10.12 -5.52 10.61
N LEU A 206 -11.13 -5.99 9.87
CA LEU A 206 -12.10 -5.13 9.19
C LEU A 206 -12.93 -4.32 10.18
N GLN A 207 -13.41 -4.93 11.26
CA GLN A 207 -14.16 -4.19 12.29
C GLN A 207 -13.28 -3.13 12.96
N SER A 208 -12.00 -3.43 13.21
CA SER A 208 -11.06 -2.45 13.75
C SER A 208 -10.80 -1.30 12.79
N TYR A 209 -10.72 -1.59 11.47
CA TYR A 209 -10.42 -0.62 10.43
C TYR A 209 -11.63 0.25 10.07
N ALA A 210 -12.80 -0.33 9.85
CA ALA A 210 -13.95 0.36 9.28
C ALA A 210 -15.28 0.18 10.06
N GLY A 211 -15.22 -0.47 11.23
CA GLY A 211 -16.40 -0.66 12.06
C GLY A 211 -17.45 -1.57 11.41
N LYS A 212 -18.74 -1.31 11.72
CA LYS A 212 -19.85 -2.13 11.22
C LYS A 212 -20.04 -2.03 9.70
N ALA A 213 -19.71 -0.90 9.11
CA ALA A 213 -19.80 -0.69 7.65
C ALA A 213 -18.97 -1.70 6.85
N ALA A 214 -17.92 -2.28 7.44
CA ALA A 214 -17.12 -3.32 6.79
C ALA A 214 -17.91 -4.59 6.41
N PHE A 215 -19.09 -4.80 7.00
CA PHE A 215 -19.93 -6.00 6.82
C PHE A 215 -21.19 -5.73 5.99
N GLU A 216 -21.43 -4.50 5.56
CA GLU A 216 -22.55 -4.15 4.69
C GLU A 216 -22.25 -4.59 3.25
N GLU A 217 -23.26 -5.07 2.52
CA GLU A 217 -23.09 -5.49 1.12
C GLU A 217 -22.62 -4.33 0.24
N THR A 218 -23.19 -3.16 0.47
CA THR A 218 -22.81 -1.93 -0.25
C THR A 218 -22.47 -0.83 0.73
N VAL A 219 -21.44 -0.08 0.42
CA VAL A 219 -21.05 1.14 1.15
C VAL A 219 -21.12 2.33 0.21
N GLY A 220 -21.54 3.48 0.73
CA GLY A 220 -21.51 4.72 -0.05
C GLY A 220 -20.06 5.20 -0.29
N PRO A 221 -19.83 6.11 -1.27
CA PRO A 221 -18.48 6.59 -1.63
C PRO A 221 -17.67 7.11 -0.43
N ARG A 222 -18.33 7.67 0.57
CA ARG A 222 -17.70 8.16 1.81
C ARG A 222 -17.13 7.07 2.71
N LEU A 223 -17.49 5.83 2.46
CA LEU A 223 -17.12 4.66 3.25
C LEU A 223 -16.45 3.58 2.38
N ALA A 224 -15.93 3.96 1.19
CA ALA A 224 -15.19 3.02 0.36
C ALA A 224 -13.99 2.45 1.11
N ILE A 225 -14.07 1.18 1.51
CA ILE A 225 -13.12 0.49 2.41
C ILE A 225 -12.07 -0.29 1.60
N THR A 226 -12.52 -0.82 0.48
CA THR A 226 -11.68 -1.59 -0.45
C THR A 226 -11.77 -0.99 -1.86
N PRO A 227 -10.80 -1.28 -2.74
CA PRO A 227 -10.85 -0.81 -4.13
C PRO A 227 -12.15 -1.15 -4.84
N MET A 228 -12.77 -2.30 -4.54
CA MET A 228 -14.04 -2.70 -5.15
C MET A 228 -15.21 -1.77 -4.80
N ASP A 229 -15.09 -0.98 -3.73
CA ASP A 229 -16.08 0.01 -3.31
C ASP A 229 -15.92 1.37 -4.04
N LEU A 230 -14.80 1.59 -4.78
CA LEU A 230 -14.52 2.81 -5.55
C LEU A 230 -14.95 2.71 -7.01
N SER A 231 -15.17 3.86 -7.65
CA SER A 231 -15.27 3.94 -9.10
C SER A 231 -13.87 3.85 -9.73
N PHE A 232 -13.74 3.09 -10.82
CA PHE A 232 -12.52 2.95 -11.60
C PHE A 232 -12.55 3.82 -12.85
N GLU A 233 -13.08 5.04 -12.79
CA GLU A 233 -13.12 5.93 -13.96
C GLU A 233 -11.73 6.12 -14.58
N ARG A 234 -10.74 6.33 -13.74
CA ARG A 234 -9.33 6.41 -14.11
C ARG A 234 -8.52 5.57 -13.13
N CYS A 235 -7.86 4.55 -13.63
CA CYS A 235 -6.99 3.69 -12.85
C CYS A 235 -5.59 3.67 -13.46
N PRO A 236 -4.53 3.80 -12.65
CA PRO A 236 -3.19 3.57 -13.15
C PRO A 236 -3.02 2.09 -13.55
N PRO A 237 -2.11 1.77 -14.48
CA PRO A 237 -1.73 0.39 -14.75
C PRO A 237 -1.44 -0.35 -13.44
N THR A 238 -2.03 -1.54 -13.26
CA THR A 238 -1.97 -2.22 -11.97
C THR A 238 -1.48 -3.66 -12.12
N PHE A 239 -0.51 -4.03 -11.27
CA PHE A 239 -0.04 -5.40 -11.10
C PHE A 239 -0.72 -6.01 -9.87
N LEU A 240 -1.43 -7.12 -10.07
CA LEU A 240 -2.09 -7.90 -9.03
C LEU A 240 -1.39 -9.24 -8.87
N ALA A 241 -0.65 -9.43 -7.78
CA ALA A 241 -0.12 -10.73 -7.40
C ALA A 241 -1.12 -11.46 -6.50
N ALA A 242 -1.41 -12.71 -6.78
CA ALA A 242 -2.22 -13.59 -5.96
C ALA A 242 -1.46 -14.89 -5.63
N ALA A 243 -1.77 -15.51 -4.51
CA ALA A 243 -1.21 -16.79 -4.10
C ALA A 243 -2.32 -17.86 -4.10
N SER A 244 -2.12 -19.00 -4.77
CA SER A 244 -3.21 -19.93 -5.02
C SER A 244 -3.77 -20.64 -3.78
N LYS A 245 -3.03 -20.64 -2.68
CA LYS A 245 -3.47 -21.18 -1.37
C LYS A 245 -3.89 -20.09 -0.37
N ASP A 246 -4.04 -18.85 -0.85
CA ASP A 246 -4.43 -17.71 -0.03
C ASP A 246 -5.95 -17.50 -0.11
N PRO A 247 -6.68 -17.40 1.02
CA PRO A 247 -8.08 -16.99 1.02
C PRO A 247 -8.36 -15.65 0.32
N LEU A 248 -7.34 -14.80 0.11
CA LEU A 248 -7.43 -13.54 -0.64
C LEU A 248 -7.31 -13.70 -2.17
N ALA A 249 -7.04 -14.89 -2.69
CA ALA A 249 -6.91 -15.09 -4.14
C ALA A 249 -8.17 -14.66 -4.91
N GLU A 250 -9.36 -14.96 -4.39
CA GLU A 250 -10.64 -14.53 -4.97
C GLU A 250 -10.77 -13.01 -5.02
N SER A 251 -10.36 -12.31 -3.96
CA SER A 251 -10.37 -10.84 -3.89
C SER A 251 -9.56 -10.21 -5.04
N SER A 252 -8.40 -10.77 -5.35
CA SER A 252 -7.56 -10.34 -6.47
C SER A 252 -8.20 -10.68 -7.83
N SER A 253 -8.85 -11.84 -7.96
CA SER A 253 -9.55 -12.25 -9.19
C SER A 253 -10.73 -11.34 -9.48
N LEU A 254 -11.58 -11.06 -8.50
CA LEU A 254 -12.72 -10.15 -8.64
C LEU A 254 -12.28 -8.74 -9.05
N CYS A 255 -11.21 -8.25 -8.44
CA CYS A 255 -10.64 -6.96 -8.81
C CYS A 255 -10.12 -6.95 -10.25
N ARG A 256 -9.41 -8.01 -10.69
CA ARG A 256 -9.00 -8.17 -12.09
C ARG A 256 -10.19 -8.13 -13.04
N GLU A 257 -11.27 -8.85 -12.73
CA GLU A 257 -12.48 -8.87 -13.56
C GLU A 257 -13.07 -7.46 -13.71
N LYS A 258 -13.11 -6.67 -12.64
CA LYS A 258 -13.56 -5.28 -12.68
C LYS A 258 -12.65 -4.42 -13.57
N PHE A 259 -11.31 -4.54 -13.44
CA PHE A 259 -10.37 -3.85 -14.32
C PHE A 259 -10.64 -4.13 -15.80
N LEU A 260 -10.82 -5.42 -16.14
CA LEU A 260 -11.09 -5.84 -17.52
C LEU A 260 -12.44 -5.34 -18.02
N ALA A 261 -13.49 -5.40 -17.20
CA ALA A 261 -14.83 -4.93 -17.55
C ALA A 261 -14.84 -3.40 -17.83
N GLU A 262 -14.06 -2.65 -17.06
CA GLU A 262 -13.94 -1.19 -17.21
C GLU A 262 -12.79 -0.79 -18.16
N ARG A 263 -12.16 -1.76 -18.84
CA ARG A 263 -11.09 -1.59 -19.87
C ARG A 263 -9.84 -0.88 -19.36
N HIS A 264 -9.46 -1.12 -18.10
CA HIS A 264 -8.22 -0.63 -17.54
C HIS A 264 -7.08 -1.65 -17.67
N ALA A 265 -5.84 -1.15 -17.71
CA ALA A 265 -4.66 -1.99 -17.82
C ALA A 265 -4.41 -2.74 -16.50
N VAL A 266 -4.39 -4.08 -16.57
CA VAL A 266 -4.09 -4.94 -15.41
C VAL A 266 -3.21 -6.11 -15.82
N THR A 267 -2.14 -6.33 -15.05
CA THR A 267 -1.32 -7.54 -15.08
C THR A 267 -1.68 -8.38 -13.87
N TYR A 268 -2.11 -9.62 -14.08
CA TYR A 268 -2.49 -10.53 -13.00
C TYR A 268 -1.60 -11.76 -13.01
N MET A 269 -0.96 -12.04 -11.88
CA MET A 269 -0.09 -13.19 -11.69
C MET A 269 -0.56 -14.04 -10.52
N LEU A 270 -0.83 -15.32 -10.76
CA LEU A 270 -1.17 -16.31 -9.73
C LEU A 270 0.05 -17.18 -9.45
N TYR A 271 0.58 -17.09 -8.23
CA TYR A 271 1.74 -17.87 -7.78
C TYR A 271 1.27 -19.18 -7.18
N GLU A 272 1.44 -20.27 -7.94
CA GLU A 272 0.95 -21.58 -7.59
C GLU A 272 1.64 -22.18 -6.36
N GLY A 273 0.85 -22.78 -5.49
CA GLY A 273 1.33 -23.43 -4.26
C GLY A 273 1.71 -22.47 -3.13
N GLU A 274 1.64 -21.17 -3.36
CA GLU A 274 1.99 -20.18 -2.36
C GLU A 274 0.82 -19.80 -1.44
N ASN A 275 1.17 -19.36 -0.23
CA ASN A 275 0.23 -18.88 0.78
C ASN A 275 0.35 -17.36 0.95
N HIS A 276 -0.57 -16.78 1.72
CA HIS A 276 -0.53 -15.38 2.11
C HIS A 276 0.85 -14.99 2.68
N GLY A 277 1.36 -13.81 2.30
CA GLY A 277 2.60 -13.28 2.82
C GLY A 277 3.87 -13.94 2.26
N PHE A 278 3.82 -14.63 1.12
CA PHE A 278 4.99 -15.29 0.54
C PHE A 278 6.09 -14.32 0.10
N PHE A 279 5.78 -13.06 -0.21
CA PHE A 279 6.75 -12.00 -0.47
C PHE A 279 7.80 -11.89 0.66
N ASN A 280 7.37 -12.08 1.90
CA ASN A 280 8.24 -12.04 3.09
C ASN A 280 9.09 -13.30 3.28
N ARG A 281 9.13 -14.20 2.29
CA ARG A 281 9.89 -15.45 2.33
C ARG A 281 10.98 -15.46 1.25
N SER A 282 11.95 -14.57 1.39
CA SER A 282 12.98 -14.23 0.39
C SER A 282 13.73 -15.42 -0.23
N LYS A 283 13.81 -16.57 0.46
CA LYS A 283 14.48 -17.79 -0.03
C LYS A 283 13.62 -18.66 -0.95
N ARG A 284 12.33 -18.34 -1.14
CA ARG A 284 11.46 -19.14 -2.01
C ARG A 284 11.65 -18.74 -3.46
N PRO A 285 11.69 -19.72 -4.40
CA PRO A 285 11.77 -19.40 -5.83
C PRO A 285 10.62 -18.49 -6.30
N ALA A 286 9.39 -18.72 -5.83
CA ALA A 286 8.26 -17.88 -6.16
C ALA A 286 8.40 -16.42 -5.69
N THR A 287 9.11 -16.18 -4.58
CA THR A 287 9.41 -14.82 -4.12
C THR A 287 10.41 -14.13 -5.02
N GLN A 288 11.43 -14.87 -5.54
CA GLN A 288 12.36 -14.31 -6.52
C GLN A 288 11.63 -13.99 -7.82
N GLN A 289 10.83 -14.91 -8.33
CA GLN A 289 10.01 -14.69 -9.52
C GLN A 289 9.09 -13.47 -9.35
N LEU A 290 8.43 -13.33 -8.21
CA LEU A 290 7.61 -12.15 -7.91
C LEU A 290 8.41 -10.85 -7.98
N LYS A 291 9.64 -10.82 -7.45
CA LYS A 291 10.50 -9.64 -7.49
C LYS A 291 10.89 -9.29 -8.93
N ASP A 292 11.23 -10.29 -9.73
CA ASP A 292 11.54 -10.10 -11.15
C ASP A 292 10.33 -9.59 -11.92
N ASP A 293 9.15 -10.21 -11.75
CA ASP A 293 7.90 -9.79 -12.38
C ASP A 293 7.53 -8.33 -12.01
N VAL A 294 7.76 -7.94 -10.74
CA VAL A 294 7.54 -6.56 -10.27
C VAL A 294 8.50 -5.59 -10.94
N LEU A 295 9.79 -5.92 -11.04
CA LEU A 295 10.78 -5.05 -11.69
C LEU A 295 10.48 -4.88 -13.18
N ASP A 296 10.09 -5.93 -13.87
CA ASP A 296 9.69 -5.88 -15.28
C ASP A 296 8.44 -4.99 -15.46
N PHE A 297 7.44 -5.17 -14.57
CA PHE A 297 6.24 -4.35 -14.60
C PHE A 297 6.55 -2.86 -14.35
N LEU A 298 7.33 -2.53 -13.34
CA LEU A 298 7.71 -1.14 -13.03
C LEU A 298 8.49 -0.51 -14.18
N THR A 299 9.45 -1.24 -14.77
CA THR A 299 10.27 -0.77 -15.89
C THR A 299 9.43 -0.45 -17.12
N ASN A 300 8.41 -1.27 -17.41
CA ASN A 300 7.49 -1.05 -18.52
C ASN A 300 6.54 0.15 -18.33
N HIS A 301 6.43 0.66 -17.12
CA HIS A 301 5.55 1.80 -16.76
C HIS A 301 6.31 3.04 -16.28
N GLU A 302 7.62 3.09 -16.54
CA GLU A 302 8.39 4.32 -16.36
C GLU A 302 7.98 5.38 -17.38
N LEU A 303 7.97 6.65 -16.97
CA LEU A 303 7.80 7.75 -17.91
C LEU A 303 8.95 7.74 -18.93
N THR A 304 8.62 7.86 -20.20
CA THR A 304 9.63 8.10 -21.25
C THR A 304 10.29 9.46 -21.02
N SER A 305 11.50 9.64 -21.54
CA SER A 305 12.23 10.92 -21.42
C SER A 305 11.44 12.11 -21.99
N ALA A 306 10.55 11.86 -22.96
CA ALA A 306 9.68 12.86 -23.58
C ALA A 306 8.48 13.27 -22.68
N GLU A 307 8.08 12.41 -21.75
CA GLU A 307 6.92 12.61 -20.86
C GLU A 307 7.32 13.20 -19.50
N ARG A 308 8.63 13.31 -19.21
CA ARG A 308 9.08 13.92 -17.96
C ARG A 308 8.95 15.45 -18.05
N PRO A 309 8.26 16.09 -17.07
CA PRO A 309 8.26 17.54 -16.99
C PRO A 309 9.71 18.04 -16.86
N LEU A 310 10.05 19.08 -17.62
CA LEU A 310 11.33 19.76 -17.44
C LEU A 310 11.44 20.25 -15.98
N PRO A 311 12.59 20.09 -15.32
CA PRO A 311 12.79 20.65 -14.00
C PRO A 311 12.50 22.16 -14.10
N SER A 312 11.57 22.65 -13.24
CA SER A 312 11.29 24.07 -13.14
C SER A 312 12.61 24.79 -12.92
N ALA A 313 12.98 25.67 -13.85
CA ALA A 313 14.17 26.49 -13.73
C ALA A 313 14.10 27.17 -12.36
N GLN A 314 15.08 26.91 -11.49
CA GLN A 314 15.27 27.68 -10.28
C GLN A 314 15.49 29.11 -10.75
N VAL A 315 14.52 29.97 -10.49
CA VAL A 315 14.70 31.41 -10.59
C VAL A 315 15.68 31.75 -9.47
N ALA A 316 16.85 32.19 -9.89
CA ALA A 316 17.95 32.65 -9.03
C ALA A 316 17.55 33.83 -8.17
#